data_b28831c58591f164060131f01a9dd93c
#
_entry.id   b28831c58591f164060131f01a9dd93c
#
_cell.length_a   1.000
_cell.length_b   1.000
_cell.length_c   1.000
_cell.angle_alpha   90.00
_cell.angle_beta   90.00
_cell.angle_gamma   90.00
#
_symmetry.space_group_name_H-M   'P 1'
#
loop_
_entity.id
_entity.type
_entity.pdbx_description
1 polymer ?
#
loop_
_entity_poly.entity_id
_entity_poly.type
_entity_poly.pdbx_seq_one_letter_code
_entity_poly.pdbx_strand_id
1 'polypeptide(L)'
;MAVEHTFVMVKPDGVARGLVGEVITRFERKNLTLENVRMLTISEDMAGRHYAEHTDKPFFGDLVAFITSGPVVAMEWSGEGAIDVARTLMGVTNPALASPGTIRGDLGLEITHNIVHGSDSPESARRELGIFFG
;
A
#
# COMPACT_ATOMS: atom_id res chain seq x y z
N MET A 1 24.60 -2.28 -2.11
CA MET A 1 23.26 -2.84 -1.87
C MET A 1 22.48 -2.82 -3.16
N ALA A 2 21.73 -3.88 -3.40
CA ALA A 2 20.92 -3.97 -4.62
C ALA A 2 19.70 -3.06 -4.51
N VAL A 3 19.34 -2.47 -5.63
CA VAL A 3 18.09 -1.71 -5.75
C VAL A 3 16.93 -2.70 -5.75
N GLU A 4 15.94 -2.43 -4.91
CA GLU A 4 14.69 -3.18 -4.85
C GLU A 4 13.54 -2.36 -5.44
N HIS A 5 12.53 -3.05 -5.95
CA HIS A 5 11.26 -2.46 -6.34
C HIS A 5 10.19 -2.96 -5.39
N THR A 6 9.28 -2.09 -4.99
CA THR A 6 8.20 -2.46 -4.09
C THR A 6 6.87 -1.87 -4.57
N PHE A 7 5.79 -2.53 -4.21
CA PHE A 7 4.44 -2.07 -4.49
C PHE A 7 3.90 -1.32 -3.28
N VAL A 8 3.34 -0.14 -3.51
CA VAL A 8 2.64 0.64 -2.49
C VAL A 8 1.31 1.09 -3.07
N MET A 9 0.26 1.05 -2.26
CA MET A 9 -1.06 1.46 -2.71
C MET A 9 -1.68 2.39 -1.68
N VAL A 10 -2.18 3.54 -2.14
CA VAL A 10 -3.07 4.35 -1.32
C VAL A 10 -4.47 3.74 -1.43
N LYS A 11 -5.02 3.29 -0.32
CA LYS A 11 -6.31 2.61 -0.25
C LYS A 11 -7.45 3.59 -0.44
N PRO A 12 -8.69 3.09 -0.63
CA PRO A 12 -9.83 3.98 -0.88
C PRO A 12 -10.02 5.07 0.19
N ASP A 13 -9.76 4.77 1.46
CA ASP A 13 -9.89 5.75 2.54
C ASP A 13 -8.85 6.87 2.40
N GLY A 14 -7.62 6.54 2.03
CA GLY A 14 -6.57 7.53 1.81
C GLY A 14 -6.86 8.43 0.62
N VAL A 15 -7.37 7.84 -0.48
CA VAL A 15 -7.75 8.62 -1.66
C VAL A 15 -8.91 9.56 -1.32
N ALA A 16 -9.94 9.04 -0.66
CA ALA A 16 -11.12 9.84 -0.28
C ALA A 16 -10.77 11.02 0.63
N ARG A 17 -9.74 10.85 1.47
CA ARG A 17 -9.27 11.91 2.38
C ARG A 17 -8.28 12.87 1.73
N GLY A 18 -7.92 12.66 0.46
CA GLY A 18 -6.97 13.54 -0.24
C GLY A 18 -5.54 13.38 0.21
N LEU A 19 -5.14 12.18 0.63
CA LEU A 19 -3.81 11.92 1.18
C LEU A 19 -2.79 11.40 0.15
N VAL A 20 -3.18 11.26 -1.12
CA VAL A 20 -2.28 10.72 -2.17
C VAL A 20 -0.98 11.54 -2.25
N GLY A 21 -1.10 12.86 -2.32
CA GLY A 21 0.06 13.74 -2.43
C GLY A 21 0.96 13.65 -1.20
N GLU A 22 0.38 13.52 -0.02
CA GLU A 22 1.14 13.39 1.22
C GLU A 22 1.98 12.11 1.21
N VAL A 23 1.40 11.01 0.77
CA VAL A 23 2.10 9.72 0.70
C VAL A 23 3.26 9.80 -0.30
N ILE A 24 3.00 10.33 -1.49
CA ILE A 24 4.04 10.48 -2.52
C ILE A 24 5.17 11.38 -2.01
N THR A 25 4.83 12.49 -1.38
CA THR A 25 5.83 13.42 -0.83
C THR A 25 6.75 12.74 0.17
N ARG A 26 6.19 11.95 1.08
CA ARG A 26 7.01 11.28 2.09
C ARG A 26 7.99 10.28 1.48
N PHE A 27 7.56 9.55 0.45
CA PHE A 27 8.42 8.58 -0.23
C PHE A 27 9.49 9.28 -1.06
N GLU A 28 9.14 10.34 -1.77
CA GLU A 28 10.12 11.11 -2.55
C GLU A 28 11.17 11.80 -1.65
N ARG A 29 10.73 12.32 -0.52
CA ARG A 29 11.65 12.94 0.44
C ARG A 29 12.63 11.94 1.04
N LYS A 30 12.24 10.68 1.11
CA LYS A 30 13.12 9.60 1.57
C LYS A 30 14.11 9.15 0.49
N ASN A 31 14.06 9.78 -0.67
CA ASN A 31 14.92 9.49 -1.82
C ASN A 31 14.61 8.16 -2.50
N LEU A 32 13.39 7.69 -2.38
CA LEU A 32 12.90 6.60 -3.22
C LEU A 32 12.45 7.17 -4.57
N THR A 33 12.52 6.37 -5.63
CA THR A 33 12.14 6.78 -6.98
C THR A 33 10.78 6.21 -7.34
N LEU A 34 9.88 7.09 -7.80
CA LEU A 34 8.56 6.66 -8.29
C LEU A 34 8.72 6.15 -9.72
N GLU A 35 8.52 4.84 -9.90
CA GLU A 35 8.68 4.19 -11.20
C GLU A 35 7.37 4.14 -11.98
N ASN A 36 6.26 3.86 -11.30
CA ASN A 36 4.93 3.79 -11.90
C ASN A 36 3.89 4.28 -10.91
N VAL A 37 2.84 4.92 -11.45
CA VAL A 37 1.69 5.34 -10.66
C VAL A 37 0.42 5.21 -11.50
N ARG A 38 -0.65 4.71 -10.90
CA ARG A 38 -1.91 4.48 -11.60
C ARG A 38 -3.07 4.59 -10.63
N MET A 39 -4.06 5.42 -10.97
CA MET A 39 -5.32 5.45 -10.22
C MET A 39 -6.32 4.54 -10.91
N LEU A 40 -6.97 3.68 -10.14
CA LEU A 40 -7.97 2.75 -10.68
C LEU A 40 -8.94 2.34 -9.58
N THR A 41 -10.10 1.82 -10.00
CA THR A 41 -10.99 1.11 -9.06
C THR A 41 -10.73 -0.38 -9.26
N ILE A 42 -10.37 -1.07 -8.19
CA ILE A 42 -9.98 -2.48 -8.23
C ILE A 42 -11.25 -3.32 -8.46
N SER A 43 -11.17 -4.25 -9.43
CA SER A 43 -12.23 -5.23 -9.64
C SER A 43 -12.19 -6.32 -8.57
N GLU A 44 -13.29 -7.06 -8.42
CA GLU A 44 -13.31 -8.20 -7.49
C GLU A 44 -12.26 -9.24 -7.86
N ASP A 45 -12.01 -9.45 -9.16
CA ASP A 45 -10.99 -10.39 -9.63
C ASP A 45 -9.59 -9.95 -9.19
N MET A 46 -9.25 -8.68 -9.38
CA MET A 46 -7.97 -8.15 -8.94
C MET A 46 -7.83 -8.23 -7.41
N ALA A 47 -8.89 -7.91 -6.69
CA ALA A 47 -8.89 -7.98 -5.24
C ALA A 47 -8.66 -9.42 -4.77
N GLY A 48 -9.29 -10.39 -5.42
CA GLY A 48 -9.09 -11.80 -5.11
C GLY A 48 -7.64 -12.23 -5.33
N ARG A 49 -7.01 -11.76 -6.41
CA ARG A 49 -5.59 -12.06 -6.66
C ARG A 49 -4.68 -11.37 -5.65
N HIS A 50 -4.98 -10.13 -5.30
CA HIS A 50 -4.20 -9.36 -4.33
C HIS A 50 -4.24 -10.00 -2.94
N TYR A 51 -5.40 -10.48 -2.53
CA TYR A 51 -5.61 -11.12 -1.23
C TYR A 51 -5.63 -12.65 -1.32
N ALA A 52 -4.97 -13.24 -2.31
CA ALA A 52 -5.01 -14.69 -2.55
C ALA A 52 -4.62 -15.52 -1.31
N GLU A 53 -3.73 -15.01 -0.48
CA GLU A 53 -3.28 -15.68 0.74
C GLU A 53 -4.35 -15.71 1.83
N HIS A 54 -5.43 -14.93 1.67
CA HIS A 54 -6.46 -14.75 2.69
C HIS A 54 -7.83 -15.31 2.28
N THR A 55 -7.93 -16.02 1.14
CA THR A 55 -9.21 -16.47 0.60
C THR A 55 -10.01 -17.36 1.56
N ASP A 56 -9.33 -18.11 2.43
CA ASP A 56 -9.96 -18.99 3.42
C ASP A 56 -10.17 -18.31 4.77
N LYS A 57 -9.83 -17.05 4.90
CA LYS A 57 -9.97 -16.33 6.17
C LYS A 57 -11.36 -15.71 6.32
N PRO A 58 -11.92 -15.64 7.55
CA PRO A 58 -13.25 -15.08 7.77
C PRO A 58 -13.40 -13.63 7.31
N PHE A 59 -12.32 -12.85 7.36
CA PHE A 59 -12.35 -11.44 7.01
C PHE A 59 -12.11 -11.17 5.52
N PHE A 60 -11.95 -12.19 4.69
CA PHE A 60 -11.63 -12.03 3.26
C PHE A 60 -12.69 -11.19 2.54
N GLY A 61 -13.98 -11.48 2.78
CA GLY A 61 -15.07 -10.74 2.15
C GLY A 61 -15.05 -9.25 2.49
N ASP A 62 -14.73 -8.92 3.74
CA ASP A 62 -14.64 -7.53 4.18
C ASP A 62 -13.44 -6.81 3.53
N LEU A 63 -12.30 -7.49 3.38
CA LEU A 63 -11.15 -6.94 2.68
C LEU A 63 -11.49 -6.62 1.23
N VAL A 64 -12.14 -7.54 0.53
CA VAL A 64 -12.52 -7.34 -0.87
C VAL A 64 -13.53 -6.20 -0.99
N ALA A 65 -14.55 -6.18 -0.12
CA ALA A 65 -15.55 -5.13 -0.14
C ALA A 65 -14.92 -3.75 0.07
N PHE A 66 -13.99 -3.63 1.01
CA PHE A 66 -13.34 -2.35 1.29
C PHE A 66 -12.45 -1.91 0.13
N ILE A 67 -11.58 -2.79 -0.38
CA ILE A 67 -10.60 -2.40 -1.39
C ILE A 67 -11.25 -2.07 -2.75
N THR A 68 -12.45 -2.60 -3.00
CA THR A 68 -13.20 -2.32 -4.23
C THR A 68 -14.18 -1.17 -4.07
N SER A 69 -14.27 -0.55 -2.89
CA SER A 69 -15.29 0.45 -2.57
C SER A 69 -15.07 1.81 -3.21
N GLY A 70 -13.90 2.09 -3.75
CA GLY A 70 -13.58 3.35 -4.39
C GLY A 70 -12.21 3.31 -5.02
N PRO A 71 -11.78 4.43 -5.65
CA PRO A 71 -10.48 4.48 -6.31
C PRO A 71 -9.31 4.27 -5.36
N VAL A 72 -8.28 3.61 -5.85
CA VAL A 72 -6.99 3.46 -5.18
C VAL A 72 -5.90 4.07 -6.06
N VAL A 73 -4.74 4.35 -5.48
CA VAL A 73 -3.56 4.73 -6.26
C VAL A 73 -2.49 3.67 -6.06
N ALA A 74 -2.22 2.91 -7.12
CA ALA A 74 -1.19 1.87 -7.13
C ALA A 74 0.12 2.49 -7.58
N MET A 75 1.23 2.15 -6.91
CA MET A 75 2.53 2.73 -7.19
C MET A 75 3.62 1.67 -7.15
N GLU A 76 4.64 1.88 -7.98
CA GLU A 76 5.89 1.14 -7.90
C GLU A 76 6.98 2.11 -7.48
N TRP A 77 7.69 1.79 -6.40
CA TRP A 77 8.81 2.57 -5.89
C TRP A 77 10.08 1.75 -5.91
N SER A 78 11.22 2.39 -6.15
CA SER A 78 12.51 1.71 -6.16
C SER A 78 13.54 2.44 -5.32
N GLY A 79 14.53 1.70 -4.85
CA GLY A 79 15.64 2.23 -4.07
C GLY A 79 16.31 1.13 -3.29
N GLU A 80 17.41 1.45 -2.62
CA GLU A 80 18.08 0.49 -1.75
C GLU A 80 17.18 0.11 -0.60
N GLY A 81 16.93 -1.19 -0.42
CA GLY A 81 16.09 -1.70 0.65
C GLY A 81 14.67 -1.16 0.61
N ALA A 82 14.13 -0.88 -0.59
CA ALA A 82 12.85 -0.18 -0.75
C ALA A 82 11.71 -0.83 -0.01
N ILE A 83 11.67 -2.16 0.08
CA ILE A 83 10.58 -2.85 0.76
C ILE A 83 10.53 -2.47 2.23
N ASP A 84 11.64 -2.61 2.93
CA ASP A 84 11.71 -2.29 4.36
C ASP A 84 11.58 -0.79 4.60
N VAL A 85 12.20 0.04 3.76
CA VAL A 85 12.11 1.48 3.87
C VAL A 85 10.66 1.96 3.74
N ALA A 86 9.95 1.44 2.73
CA ALA A 86 8.54 1.78 2.52
C ALA A 86 7.70 1.40 3.74
N ARG A 87 7.91 0.21 4.29
CA ARG A 87 7.16 -0.25 5.45
C ARG A 87 7.48 0.59 6.70
N THR A 88 8.72 1.00 6.86
CA THR A 88 9.11 1.89 7.96
C THR A 88 8.42 3.24 7.85
N LEU A 89 8.33 3.80 6.64
CA LEU A 89 7.63 5.06 6.39
C LEU A 89 6.14 4.95 6.65
N MET A 90 5.54 3.80 6.32
CA MET A 90 4.12 3.58 6.53
C MET A 90 3.74 3.41 8.00
N GLY A 91 4.60 2.79 8.79
CA GLY A 91 4.33 2.43 10.18
C GLY A 91 3.63 1.09 10.31
N VAL A 92 3.49 0.62 11.55
CA VAL A 92 2.84 -0.67 11.83
C VAL A 92 1.38 -0.67 11.38
N THR A 93 0.84 -1.85 11.13
CA THR A 93 -0.49 -2.05 10.53
C THR A 93 -1.62 -1.34 11.28
N ASN A 94 -1.59 -1.36 12.61
CA ASN A 94 -2.58 -0.65 13.41
C ASN A 94 -2.15 0.80 13.63
N PRO A 95 -2.85 1.79 13.02
CA PRO A 95 -2.46 3.19 13.16
C PRO A 95 -2.41 3.69 14.59
N ALA A 96 -3.26 3.17 15.47
CA ALA A 96 -3.28 3.58 16.88
C ALA A 96 -1.99 3.24 17.60
N LEU A 97 -1.24 2.24 17.10
CA LEU A 97 0.03 1.79 17.67
C LEU A 97 1.23 2.28 16.86
N ALA A 98 1.00 2.94 15.72
CA ALA A 98 2.08 3.40 14.86
C ALA A 98 2.76 4.64 15.44
N SER A 99 4.07 4.71 15.29
CA SER A 99 4.85 5.82 15.83
C SER A 99 4.53 7.13 15.09
N PRO A 100 4.50 8.26 15.81
CA PRO A 100 4.46 9.57 15.15
C PRO A 100 5.62 9.70 14.16
N GLY A 101 5.38 10.38 13.05
CA GLY A 101 6.34 10.49 11.95
C GLY A 101 6.09 9.48 10.85
N THR A 102 5.40 8.38 11.12
CA THR A 102 4.98 7.44 10.08
C THR A 102 3.65 7.90 9.48
N ILE A 103 3.34 7.39 8.28
CA ILE A 103 2.08 7.75 7.61
C ILE A 103 0.89 7.37 8.49
N ARG A 104 0.86 6.14 8.97
CA ARG A 104 -0.26 5.68 9.81
C ARG A 104 -0.28 6.36 11.17
N GLY A 105 0.89 6.60 11.75
CA GLY A 105 0.98 7.27 13.05
C GLY A 105 0.49 8.71 13.02
N ASP A 106 0.76 9.42 11.94
CA ASP A 106 0.35 10.83 11.79
C ASP A 106 -1.09 10.98 11.31
N LEU A 107 -1.57 10.07 10.46
CA LEU A 107 -2.78 10.31 9.68
C LEU A 107 -3.89 9.28 9.90
N GLY A 108 -3.57 8.11 10.43
CA GLY A 108 -4.54 7.04 10.65
C GLY A 108 -5.00 6.94 12.09
N LEU A 109 -6.11 6.27 12.32
CA LEU A 109 -6.61 5.98 13.65
C LEU A 109 -7.09 4.53 13.78
N GLU A 110 -7.77 4.00 12.76
CA GLU A 110 -8.38 2.68 12.79
C GLU A 110 -7.65 1.69 11.91
N ILE A 111 -7.55 0.44 12.38
CA ILE A 111 -6.84 -0.62 11.65
C ILE A 111 -7.51 -0.95 10.32
N THR A 112 -8.84 -0.81 10.23
CA THR A 112 -9.59 -1.12 9.01
C THR A 112 -9.48 -0.03 7.96
N HIS A 113 -9.08 1.19 8.36
CA HIS A 113 -8.91 2.34 7.47
C HIS A 113 -7.50 2.90 7.68
N ASN A 114 -6.49 2.12 7.29
CA ASN A 114 -5.10 2.45 7.59
C ASN A 114 -4.32 3.03 6.42
N ILE A 115 -5.01 3.61 5.46
CA ILE A 115 -4.53 4.55 4.42
C ILE A 115 -3.72 3.88 3.31
N VAL A 116 -2.73 3.06 3.64
CA VAL A 116 -1.76 2.56 2.68
C VAL A 116 -1.54 1.06 2.85
N HIS A 117 -1.06 0.44 1.77
CA HIS A 117 -0.57 -0.93 1.74
C HIS A 117 0.83 -0.91 1.12
N GLY A 118 1.72 -1.73 1.62
CA GLY A 118 3.04 -1.94 1.01
C GLY A 118 3.41 -3.40 1.09
N SER A 119 4.15 -3.87 0.09
CA SER A 119 4.62 -5.24 0.03
C SER A 119 5.49 -5.56 1.25
N ASP A 120 5.38 -6.79 1.75
CA ASP A 120 6.10 -7.21 2.96
C ASP A 120 7.32 -8.08 2.68
N SER A 121 7.54 -8.44 1.41
CA SER A 121 8.66 -9.29 1.01
C SER A 121 8.95 -9.11 -0.48
N PRO A 122 10.14 -9.53 -0.96
CA PRO A 122 10.42 -9.54 -2.40
C PRO A 122 9.41 -10.34 -3.21
N GLU A 123 8.93 -11.46 -2.67
CA GLU A 123 7.93 -12.28 -3.35
C GLU A 123 6.60 -11.57 -3.48
N SER A 124 6.14 -10.96 -2.38
CA SER A 124 4.90 -10.16 -2.40
C SER A 124 5.02 -8.99 -3.36
N ALA A 125 6.17 -8.31 -3.38
CA ALA A 125 6.40 -7.20 -4.29
C ALA A 125 6.27 -7.64 -5.74
N ARG A 126 6.90 -8.73 -6.13
CA ARG A 126 6.81 -9.24 -7.51
C ARG A 126 5.39 -9.60 -7.88
N ARG A 127 4.67 -10.27 -7.01
CA ARG A 127 3.29 -10.67 -7.24
C ARG A 127 2.39 -9.45 -7.39
N GLU A 128 2.49 -8.53 -6.46
CA GLU A 128 1.64 -7.34 -6.47
C GLU A 128 1.93 -6.41 -7.64
N LEU A 129 3.19 -6.18 -7.95
CA LEU A 129 3.56 -5.40 -9.14
C LEU A 129 3.05 -6.06 -10.42
N GLY A 130 3.08 -7.39 -10.49
CA GLY A 130 2.55 -8.13 -11.63
C GLY A 130 1.04 -7.97 -11.78
N ILE A 131 0.29 -7.93 -10.68
CA ILE A 131 -1.17 -7.75 -10.71
C ILE A 131 -1.54 -6.36 -11.23
N PHE A 132 -0.82 -5.32 -10.80
CA PHE A 132 -1.21 -3.94 -11.05
C PHE A 132 -0.49 -3.31 -12.26
N PHE A 133 0.70 -3.76 -12.59
CA PHE A 133 1.52 -3.15 -13.66
C PHE A 133 2.04 -4.15 -14.68
N GLY A 134 1.83 -5.42 -14.42
CA GLY A 134 2.37 -6.46 -15.25
C GLY A 134 1.69 -6.84 -16.45
#